data_81f76cffda1918b1d643224c27830e54
#
_entry.id   81f76cffda1918b1d643224c27830e54
#
_cell.length_a   1.000
_cell.length_b   1.000
_cell.length_c   1.000
_cell.angle_alpha   90.00
_cell.angle_beta   90.00
_cell.angle_gamma   90.00
#
_symmetry.space_group_name_H-M   'P 1'
#
loop_
_entity.id
_entity.type
_entity.pdbx_description
1 polymer ?
#
loop_
_entity_poly.entity_id
_entity_poly.type
_entity_poly.pdbx_seq_one_letter_code
_entity_poly.pdbx_strand_id
1 'polypeptide(L)'
;NLYKIYLWEKLGKEYDNVLYLDLDVIPNTTENFFETFDMNKICVYAPNATIDTWSQKDKKNYKKGKVTWETIVSHKDKYSEYVKAMCKKAMLVVNNEIDTNYFIANTAILGGNSNAISQLKYTDRLKDMMVVLNKAKDEKFFGEVVSNLFFANNEVFVHYLLDRYKLNWFNLPKEWHTYLMKKDEVTTDIKNAKMIHLINKKFEELWTILK
;
A
#
# COMPACT_ATOMS: atom_id res chain seq x y z
N ASN A 1 12.76 3.69 -2.49
CA ASN A 1 11.34 4.10 -2.29
C ASN A 1 11.00 4.71 -0.92
N LEU A 2 11.90 4.68 0.07
CA LEU A 2 11.63 5.31 1.37
C LEU A 2 11.64 6.85 1.29
N TYR A 3 12.34 7.40 0.32
CA TYR A 3 12.51 8.84 0.15
C TYR A 3 11.21 9.60 -0.09
N LYS A 4 10.22 9.01 -0.77
CA LYS A 4 8.95 9.68 -1.06
C LYS A 4 8.15 10.03 0.20
N ILE A 5 8.20 9.17 1.23
CA ILE A 5 7.51 9.44 2.50
C ILE A 5 8.23 10.55 3.27
N TYR A 6 9.57 10.55 3.24
CA TYR A 6 10.37 11.67 3.75
C TYR A 6 10.00 13.00 3.07
N LEU A 7 9.88 12.98 1.74
CA LEU A 7 9.49 14.18 0.99
C LEU A 7 8.08 14.64 1.37
N TRP A 8 7.12 13.70 1.46
CA TRP A 8 5.75 14.01 1.87
C TRP A 8 5.69 14.60 3.29
N GLU A 9 6.44 14.02 4.22
CA GLU A 9 6.56 14.53 5.59
C GLU A 9 7.21 15.93 5.63
N LYS A 10 8.22 16.18 4.79
CA LYS A 10 8.84 17.49 4.66
C LYS A 10 7.86 18.53 4.11
N LEU A 11 7.13 18.20 3.05
CA LEU A 11 6.13 19.09 2.47
C LEU A 11 4.98 19.40 3.46
N GLY A 12 4.60 18.45 4.31
CA GLY A 12 3.64 18.67 5.38
C GLY A 12 4.06 19.71 6.43
N LYS A 13 5.36 20.08 6.48
CA LYS A 13 5.84 21.20 7.34
C LYS A 13 5.74 22.57 6.65
N GLU A 14 5.58 22.58 5.34
CA GLU A 14 5.58 23.80 4.52
C GLU A 14 4.17 24.17 4.03
N TYR A 15 3.27 23.19 3.94
CA TYR A 15 1.92 23.36 3.38
C TYR A 15 0.85 22.79 4.32
N ASP A 16 -0.29 23.46 4.39
CA ASP A 16 -1.42 23.02 5.23
C ASP A 16 -2.00 21.67 4.81
N ASN A 17 -2.12 21.44 3.51
CA ASN A 17 -2.59 20.19 2.93
C ASN A 17 -1.65 19.72 1.83
N VAL A 18 -1.35 18.44 1.81
CA VAL A 18 -0.45 17.84 0.81
C VAL A 18 -1.09 16.59 0.21
N LEU A 19 -1.16 16.57 -1.10
CA LEU A 19 -1.46 15.38 -1.90
C LEU A 19 -0.19 14.98 -2.65
N TYR A 20 0.34 13.81 -2.33
CA TYR A 20 1.44 13.19 -3.05
C TYR A 20 0.90 12.19 -4.07
N LEU A 21 1.39 12.24 -5.30
CA LEU A 21 1.10 11.30 -6.36
C LEU A 21 2.41 10.73 -6.92
N ASP A 22 2.49 9.41 -7.12
CA ASP A 22 3.56 8.81 -7.90
C ASP A 22 3.46 9.26 -9.37
N LEU A 23 4.57 9.27 -10.09
CA LEU A 23 4.61 9.75 -11.49
C LEU A 23 3.78 8.89 -12.47
N ASP A 24 3.37 7.70 -12.06
CA ASP A 24 2.53 6.77 -12.81
C ASP A 24 1.06 6.79 -12.34
N VAL A 25 0.68 7.81 -11.57
CA VAL A 25 -0.72 8.10 -11.22
C VAL A 25 -1.23 9.24 -12.08
N ILE A 26 -2.36 9.01 -12.77
CA ILE A 26 -2.98 10.00 -13.65
C ILE A 26 -4.35 10.40 -13.08
N PRO A 27 -4.56 11.68 -12.75
CA PRO A 27 -5.88 12.21 -12.43
C PRO A 27 -6.83 12.13 -13.64
N ASN A 28 -8.03 11.61 -13.42
CA ASN A 28 -9.10 11.49 -14.42
C ASN A 28 -10.41 12.07 -13.87
N THR A 29 -10.33 13.14 -13.13
CA THR A 29 -11.47 13.84 -12.51
C THR A 29 -11.17 15.32 -12.38
N THR A 30 -12.22 16.13 -12.34
CA THR A 30 -12.18 17.55 -11.96
C THR A 30 -12.53 17.77 -10.50
N GLU A 31 -12.89 16.70 -9.77
CA GLU A 31 -13.18 16.81 -8.33
C GLU A 31 -11.93 17.19 -7.53
N ASN A 32 -12.09 18.12 -6.61
CA ASN A 32 -10.99 18.55 -5.75
C ASN A 32 -10.78 17.55 -4.60
N PHE A 33 -9.62 16.91 -4.58
CA PHE A 33 -9.26 15.92 -3.55
C PHE A 33 -9.38 16.50 -2.13
N PHE A 34 -8.93 17.74 -1.94
CA PHE A 34 -8.91 18.41 -0.64
C PHE A 34 -10.30 18.80 -0.11
N GLU A 35 -11.28 18.90 -0.99
CA GLU A 35 -12.69 19.16 -0.64
C GLU A 35 -13.48 17.86 -0.48
N THR A 36 -13.02 16.79 -1.16
CA THR A 36 -13.69 15.48 -1.14
C THR A 36 -13.40 14.72 0.13
N PHE A 37 -12.18 14.82 0.68
CA PHE A 37 -11.74 14.02 1.81
C PHE A 37 -11.38 14.85 3.04
N ASP A 38 -11.60 14.25 4.21
CA ASP A 38 -11.19 14.84 5.49
C ASP A 38 -9.66 14.78 5.63
N MET A 39 -9.01 15.89 5.34
CA MET A 39 -7.54 16.02 5.39
C MET A 39 -6.96 15.95 6.82
N ASN A 40 -7.80 15.96 7.88
CA ASN A 40 -7.34 15.66 9.24
C ASN A 40 -6.96 14.19 9.44
N LYS A 41 -7.12 13.38 8.40
CA LYS A 41 -6.74 11.97 8.35
C LYS A 41 -5.65 11.75 7.32
N ILE A 42 -4.88 10.69 7.51
CA ILE A 42 -4.00 10.18 6.46
C ILE A 42 -4.87 9.45 5.43
N CYS A 43 -5.04 10.03 4.25
CA CYS A 43 -5.82 9.43 3.16
C CYS A 43 -4.91 8.56 2.31
N VAL A 44 -5.19 7.26 2.27
CA VAL A 44 -4.40 6.28 1.52
C VAL A 44 -5.29 5.13 1.06
N TYR A 45 -5.05 4.58 -0.12
CA TYR A 45 -5.71 3.36 -0.55
C TYR A 45 -5.07 2.15 0.11
N ALA A 46 -5.86 1.34 0.80
CA ALA A 46 -5.39 0.14 1.46
C ALA A 46 -6.34 -1.03 1.18
N PRO A 47 -6.07 -1.83 0.13
CA PRO A 47 -6.85 -3.03 -0.14
C PRO A 47 -6.70 -4.06 0.98
N ASN A 48 -7.76 -4.82 1.23
CA ASN A 48 -7.70 -5.95 2.14
C ASN A 48 -7.05 -7.15 1.42
N ALA A 49 -5.84 -7.48 1.80
CA ALA A 49 -5.00 -8.49 1.16
C ALA A 49 -5.22 -9.92 1.70
N THR A 50 -6.42 -10.24 2.21
CA THR A 50 -6.69 -11.59 2.72
C THR A 50 -6.62 -12.65 1.62
N ILE A 51 -6.27 -13.89 1.99
CA ILE A 51 -6.36 -15.03 1.08
C ILE A 51 -7.81 -15.34 0.66
N ASP A 52 -8.79 -14.75 1.34
CA ASP A 52 -10.20 -14.90 0.98
C ASP A 52 -10.55 -14.24 -0.35
N THR A 53 -9.78 -13.25 -0.76
CA THR A 53 -9.86 -12.62 -2.08
C THR A 53 -9.24 -13.47 -3.19
N TRP A 54 -8.51 -14.54 -2.84
CA TRP A 54 -7.86 -15.40 -3.81
C TRP A 54 -8.85 -16.35 -4.48
N SER A 55 -8.53 -16.77 -5.71
CA SER A 55 -9.31 -17.81 -6.40
C SER A 55 -9.29 -19.13 -5.62
N GLN A 56 -10.31 -19.96 -5.79
CA GLN A 56 -10.37 -21.29 -5.14
C GLN A 56 -9.15 -22.17 -5.52
N LYS A 57 -8.65 -22.03 -6.76
CA LYS A 57 -7.44 -22.71 -7.22
C LYS A 57 -6.21 -22.29 -6.41
N ASP A 58 -6.04 -21.01 -6.18
CA ASP A 58 -4.88 -20.46 -5.45
C ASP A 58 -4.94 -20.81 -3.97
N LYS A 59 -6.13 -20.70 -3.34
CA LYS A 59 -6.35 -21.16 -1.96
C LYS A 59 -5.99 -22.63 -1.79
N LYS A 60 -6.39 -23.48 -2.74
CA LYS A 60 -6.06 -24.91 -2.73
C LYS A 60 -4.57 -25.15 -2.89
N ASN A 61 -3.90 -24.40 -3.77
CA ASN A 61 -2.46 -24.52 -3.97
C ASN A 61 -1.68 -24.08 -2.72
N TYR A 62 -2.07 -22.97 -2.09
CA TYR A 62 -1.48 -22.48 -0.85
C TYR A 62 -1.59 -23.52 0.28
N LYS A 63 -2.81 -24.05 0.51
CA LYS A 63 -3.05 -25.09 1.52
C LYS A 63 -2.25 -26.37 1.29
N LYS A 64 -1.88 -26.66 0.05
CA LYS A 64 -1.05 -27.82 -0.31
C LYS A 64 0.45 -27.52 -0.29
N GLY A 65 0.88 -26.35 0.13
CA GLY A 65 2.28 -25.94 0.10
C GLY A 65 2.87 -25.84 -1.31
N LYS A 66 2.00 -25.74 -2.35
CA LYS A 66 2.42 -25.63 -3.75
C LYS A 66 2.66 -24.20 -4.21
N VAL A 67 2.37 -23.22 -3.37
CA VAL A 67 2.73 -21.82 -3.62
C VAL A 67 4.14 -21.65 -3.08
N THR A 68 5.10 -21.79 -3.96
CA THR A 68 6.52 -21.57 -3.64
C THR A 68 6.86 -20.09 -3.75
N TRP A 69 8.06 -19.74 -3.31
CA TRP A 69 8.64 -18.42 -3.51
C TRP A 69 8.64 -18.00 -4.99
N GLU A 70 9.04 -18.89 -5.87
CA GLU A 70 9.06 -18.65 -7.30
C GLU A 70 7.66 -18.34 -7.84
N THR A 71 6.64 -19.06 -7.34
CA THR A 71 5.25 -18.80 -7.70
C THR A 71 4.81 -17.41 -7.25
N ILE A 72 5.20 -16.99 -6.05
CA ILE A 72 4.88 -15.65 -5.53
C ILE A 72 5.61 -14.57 -6.32
N VAL A 73 6.89 -14.76 -6.63
CA VAL A 73 7.68 -13.81 -7.41
C VAL A 73 7.19 -13.70 -8.85
N SER A 74 6.80 -14.82 -9.47
CA SER A 74 6.28 -14.84 -10.84
C SER A 74 4.88 -14.21 -10.98
N HIS A 75 4.13 -14.14 -9.87
CA HIS A 75 2.80 -13.52 -9.78
C HIS A 75 2.79 -12.35 -8.80
N LYS A 76 3.80 -11.48 -8.89
CA LYS A 76 4.02 -10.36 -7.97
C LYS A 76 2.76 -9.56 -7.64
N ASP A 77 1.94 -9.34 -8.65
CA ASP A 77 0.75 -8.49 -8.53
C ASP A 77 -0.34 -9.13 -7.65
N LYS A 78 -0.39 -10.45 -7.60
CA LYS A 78 -1.45 -11.21 -6.91
C LYS A 78 -1.12 -11.51 -5.46
N TYR A 79 0.15 -11.73 -5.15
CA TYR A 79 0.59 -12.16 -3.84
C TYR A 79 1.35 -11.08 -3.07
N SER A 80 1.74 -10.00 -3.74
CA SER A 80 2.61 -8.99 -3.15
C SER A 80 1.93 -8.26 -2.00
N GLU A 81 0.65 -7.89 -2.13
CA GLU A 81 -0.11 -7.26 -1.04
C GLU A 81 -0.25 -8.18 0.17
N TYR A 82 -0.54 -9.47 -0.07
CA TYR A 82 -0.65 -10.44 1.03
C TYR A 82 0.68 -10.56 1.78
N VAL A 83 1.80 -10.70 1.08
CA VAL A 83 3.12 -10.79 1.72
C VAL A 83 3.47 -9.53 2.48
N LYS A 84 3.19 -8.36 1.92
CA LYS A 84 3.37 -7.07 2.61
C LYS A 84 2.54 -7.00 3.89
N ALA A 85 1.26 -7.42 3.84
CA ALA A 85 0.38 -7.48 5.01
C ALA A 85 0.94 -8.43 6.07
N MET A 86 1.47 -9.59 5.67
CA MET A 86 2.11 -10.53 6.59
C MET A 86 3.40 -9.97 7.20
N CYS A 87 4.21 -9.22 6.42
CA CYS A 87 5.39 -8.52 6.95
C CYS A 87 4.98 -7.48 8.00
N LYS A 88 3.94 -6.67 7.73
CA LYS A 88 3.40 -5.73 8.70
C LYS A 88 2.95 -6.43 9.99
N LYS A 89 2.20 -7.53 9.87
CA LYS A 89 1.75 -8.32 11.03
C LYS A 89 2.92 -8.84 11.85
N ALA A 90 3.95 -9.37 11.20
CA ALA A 90 5.16 -9.82 11.88
C ALA A 90 5.82 -8.70 12.68
N MET A 91 5.92 -7.50 12.11
CA MET A 91 6.44 -6.32 12.80
C MET A 91 5.59 -5.92 14.01
N LEU A 92 4.26 -6.03 13.93
CA LEU A 92 3.37 -5.76 15.06
C LEU A 92 3.53 -6.79 16.17
N VAL A 93 3.66 -8.08 15.84
CA VAL A 93 3.91 -9.15 16.82
C VAL A 93 5.21 -8.96 17.59
N VAL A 94 6.28 -8.47 16.95
CA VAL A 94 7.53 -8.12 17.64
C VAL A 94 7.32 -7.10 18.78
N ASN A 95 6.29 -6.25 18.63
CA ASN A 95 5.91 -5.27 19.65
C ASN A 95 4.76 -5.75 20.55
N ASN A 96 4.48 -7.06 20.60
CA ASN A 96 3.39 -7.66 21.36
C ASN A 96 2.00 -7.15 20.96
N GLU A 97 1.80 -6.82 19.68
CA GLU A 97 0.53 -6.40 19.14
C GLU A 97 -0.06 -7.46 18.23
N ILE A 98 -1.37 -7.65 18.33
CA ILE A 98 -2.12 -8.55 17.46
C ILE A 98 -2.86 -7.70 16.43
N ASP A 99 -2.55 -7.92 15.16
CA ASP A 99 -3.29 -7.35 14.06
C ASP A 99 -4.27 -8.39 13.49
N THR A 100 -5.55 -8.04 13.46
CA THR A 100 -6.63 -8.88 12.93
C THR A 100 -6.95 -8.58 11.47
N ASN A 101 -6.42 -7.48 10.92
CA ASN A 101 -6.69 -7.06 9.55
C ASN A 101 -5.53 -7.39 8.60
N TYR A 102 -5.82 -7.39 7.30
CA TYR A 102 -4.84 -7.61 6.23
C TYR A 102 -4.72 -6.38 5.31
N PHE A 103 -5.13 -5.22 5.79
CA PHE A 103 -4.93 -4.01 5.01
C PHE A 103 -3.45 -3.71 4.83
N ILE A 104 -3.12 -3.24 3.64
CA ILE A 104 -1.78 -2.73 3.33
C ILE A 104 -1.89 -1.48 2.46
N ALA A 105 -1.25 -0.42 2.88
CA ALA A 105 -1.27 0.84 2.17
C ALA A 105 -0.58 0.71 0.80
N ASN A 106 -1.21 1.20 -0.25
CA ASN A 106 -0.51 1.54 -1.47
C ASN A 106 -0.16 3.03 -1.42
N THR A 107 1.11 3.35 -1.44
CA THR A 107 1.62 4.69 -1.22
C THR A 107 1.81 5.52 -2.49
N ALA A 108 1.20 5.11 -3.60
CA ALA A 108 1.21 5.90 -4.84
C ALA A 108 0.35 7.16 -4.73
N ILE A 109 -0.64 7.16 -3.84
CA ILE A 109 -1.49 8.31 -3.51
C ILE A 109 -1.51 8.46 -1.99
N LEU A 110 -1.07 9.61 -1.50
CA LEU A 110 -1.04 9.94 -0.08
C LEU A 110 -1.57 11.36 0.14
N GLY A 111 -2.65 11.49 0.91
CA GLY A 111 -3.23 12.77 1.28
C GLY A 111 -3.22 12.99 2.79
N GLY A 112 -3.15 14.25 3.22
CA GLY A 112 -3.26 14.62 4.61
C GLY A 112 -2.93 16.09 4.85
N ASN A 113 -3.40 16.63 5.96
CA ASN A 113 -2.95 17.94 6.39
C ASN A 113 -1.63 17.85 7.18
N SER A 114 -1.02 19.01 7.44
CA SER A 114 0.21 19.15 8.21
C SER A 114 0.18 18.37 9.53
N ASN A 115 -0.93 18.44 10.27
CA ASN A 115 -1.07 17.76 11.55
C ASN A 115 -1.15 16.23 11.40
N ALA A 116 -1.97 15.73 10.47
CA ALA A 116 -2.09 14.29 10.20
C ALA A 116 -0.74 13.69 9.75
N ILE A 117 -0.04 14.36 8.82
CA ILE A 117 1.25 13.95 8.30
C ILE A 117 2.30 13.92 9.42
N SER A 118 2.33 14.95 10.28
CA SER A 118 3.31 15.06 11.38
C SER A 118 3.20 13.93 12.40
N GLN A 119 2.03 13.36 12.59
CA GLN A 119 1.81 12.24 13.51
C GLN A 119 2.51 10.96 13.05
N LEU A 120 2.76 10.82 11.74
CA LEU A 120 3.45 9.64 11.19
C LEU A 120 4.88 9.54 11.74
N LYS A 121 5.57 10.68 11.93
CA LYS A 121 6.97 10.75 12.40
C LYS A 121 7.86 9.73 11.69
N TYR A 122 7.65 9.58 10.40
CA TYR A 122 8.25 8.50 9.61
C TYR A 122 9.78 8.53 9.66
N THR A 123 10.35 9.71 9.46
CA THR A 123 11.81 9.89 9.46
C THR A 123 12.41 9.56 10.82
N ASP A 124 11.79 10.03 11.91
CA ASP A 124 12.26 9.82 13.27
C ASP A 124 12.19 8.33 13.66
N ARG A 125 11.14 7.64 13.20
CA ARG A 125 10.87 6.23 13.52
C ARG A 125 11.56 5.23 12.59
N LEU A 126 12.18 5.69 11.51
CA LEU A 126 12.73 4.80 10.47
C LEU A 126 13.76 3.82 11.04
N LYS A 127 14.66 4.30 11.91
CA LYS A 127 15.67 3.44 12.54
C LYS A 127 15.04 2.33 13.38
N ASP A 128 14.03 2.66 14.16
CA ASP A 128 13.33 1.70 15.02
C ASP A 128 12.53 0.70 14.19
N MET A 129 11.87 1.17 13.13
CA MET A 129 11.18 0.29 12.19
C MET A 129 12.14 -0.72 11.54
N MET A 130 13.35 -0.31 11.19
CA MET A 130 14.36 -1.23 10.63
C MET A 130 14.81 -2.28 11.65
N VAL A 131 14.94 -1.92 12.92
CA VAL A 131 15.24 -2.89 14.00
C VAL A 131 14.09 -3.89 14.15
N VAL A 132 12.85 -3.41 14.19
CA VAL A 132 11.66 -4.27 14.30
C VAL A 132 11.54 -5.20 13.07
N LEU A 133 11.75 -4.67 11.87
CA LEU A 133 11.74 -5.44 10.64
C LEU A 133 12.75 -6.60 10.68
N ASN A 134 13.98 -6.32 11.10
CA ASN A 134 15.03 -7.35 11.18
C ASN A 134 14.67 -8.43 12.20
N LYS A 135 14.18 -8.04 13.40
CA LYS A 135 13.69 -9.01 14.38
C LYS A 135 12.57 -9.87 13.83
N ALA A 136 11.56 -9.26 13.20
CA ALA A 136 10.42 -9.98 12.63
C ALA A 136 10.84 -10.99 11.55
N LYS A 137 11.86 -10.65 10.75
CA LYS A 137 12.45 -11.53 9.77
C LYS A 137 13.20 -12.71 10.40
N ASP A 138 14.00 -12.44 11.42
CA ASP A 138 14.84 -13.46 12.07
C ASP A 138 13.99 -14.47 12.87
N GLU A 139 12.90 -14.03 13.47
CA GLU A 139 12.02 -14.88 14.27
C GLU A 139 11.05 -15.74 13.44
N LYS A 140 10.99 -15.55 12.13
CA LYS A 140 10.22 -16.37 11.17
C LYS A 140 8.75 -16.60 11.59
N PHE A 141 8.07 -15.59 12.12
CA PHE A 141 6.71 -15.70 12.66
C PHE A 141 5.68 -16.32 11.70
N PHE A 142 5.85 -16.17 10.40
CA PHE A 142 4.86 -16.59 9.40
C PHE A 142 5.39 -17.61 8.39
N GLY A 143 6.41 -18.36 8.79
CA GLY A 143 7.01 -19.42 7.98
C GLY A 143 8.09 -18.91 7.02
N GLU A 144 8.82 -19.86 6.48
CA GLU A 144 10.02 -19.61 5.67
C GLU A 144 9.73 -18.75 4.44
N VAL A 145 8.61 -19.01 3.77
CA VAL A 145 8.22 -18.26 2.56
C VAL A 145 8.08 -16.76 2.85
N VAL A 146 7.35 -16.38 3.89
CA VAL A 146 7.18 -14.96 4.26
C VAL A 146 8.50 -14.38 4.75
N SER A 147 9.29 -15.12 5.52
CA SER A 147 10.58 -14.65 6.02
C SER A 147 11.58 -14.37 4.90
N ASN A 148 11.58 -15.16 3.83
CA ASN A 148 12.43 -14.94 2.66
C ASN A 148 11.94 -13.76 1.79
N LEU A 149 10.68 -13.34 1.97
CA LEU A 149 9.99 -12.34 1.17
C LEU A 149 9.89 -10.99 1.83
N PHE A 150 10.49 -10.82 2.98
CA PHE A 150 10.34 -9.62 3.77
C PHE A 150 10.63 -8.36 2.95
N PHE A 151 9.55 -7.64 2.61
CA PHE A 151 9.62 -6.40 1.87
C PHE A 151 9.86 -5.22 2.81
N ALA A 152 11.10 -4.76 2.88
CA ALA A 152 11.42 -3.47 3.45
C ALA A 152 11.01 -2.36 2.45
N ASN A 153 9.72 -2.03 2.40
CA ASN A 153 9.25 -0.95 1.55
C ASN A 153 8.39 0.05 2.33
N ASN A 154 8.18 1.20 1.72
CA ASN A 154 7.40 2.29 2.29
C ASN A 154 5.94 1.91 2.59
N GLU A 155 5.33 1.01 1.82
CA GLU A 155 3.94 0.58 2.02
C GLU A 155 3.78 -0.20 3.33
N VAL A 156 4.69 -1.14 3.59
CA VAL A 156 4.74 -1.89 4.85
C VAL A 156 4.96 -0.93 6.03
N PHE A 157 5.93 -0.03 5.91
CA PHE A 157 6.28 0.89 7.00
C PHE A 157 5.18 1.90 7.29
N VAL A 158 4.56 2.49 6.27
CA VAL A 158 3.44 3.42 6.47
C VAL A 158 2.30 2.71 7.18
N HIS A 159 1.86 1.55 6.68
CA HIS A 159 0.73 0.86 7.30
C HIS A 159 1.06 0.31 8.69
N TYR A 160 2.29 -0.16 8.91
CA TYR A 160 2.77 -0.52 10.25
C TYR A 160 2.65 0.65 11.23
N LEU A 161 3.02 1.88 10.82
CA LEU A 161 2.90 3.06 11.67
C LEU A 161 1.44 3.43 11.94
N LEU A 162 0.57 3.33 10.91
CA LEU A 162 -0.87 3.57 11.08
C LEU A 162 -1.48 2.67 12.15
N ASP A 163 -1.16 1.37 12.10
CA ASP A 163 -1.68 0.39 13.04
C ASP A 163 -1.00 0.49 14.42
N ARG A 164 0.32 0.56 14.45
CA ARG A 164 1.14 0.61 15.68
C ARG A 164 0.80 1.78 16.58
N TYR A 165 0.58 2.95 15.99
CA TYR A 165 0.32 4.19 16.73
C TYR A 165 -1.15 4.61 16.71
N LYS A 166 -2.04 3.75 16.18
CA LYS A 166 -3.48 4.01 16.08
C LYS A 166 -3.78 5.36 15.44
N LEU A 167 -3.01 5.69 14.39
CA LEU A 167 -3.15 6.96 13.70
C LEU A 167 -4.50 7.02 12.99
N ASN A 168 -5.05 8.23 12.91
CA ASN A 168 -6.31 8.45 12.21
C ASN A 168 -6.06 8.44 10.70
N TRP A 169 -6.64 7.47 10.00
CA TRP A 169 -6.49 7.32 8.56
C TRP A 169 -7.82 7.00 7.87
N PHE A 170 -7.88 7.26 6.58
CA PHE A 170 -9.04 7.01 5.74
C PHE A 170 -8.63 6.14 4.55
N ASN A 171 -9.37 5.04 4.36
CA ASN A 171 -9.17 4.19 3.19
C ASN A 171 -9.86 4.82 1.97
N LEU A 172 -9.07 5.27 1.01
CA LEU A 172 -9.60 5.86 -0.22
C LEU A 172 -10.49 4.85 -0.94
N PRO A 173 -11.63 5.30 -1.49
CA PRO A 173 -12.45 4.47 -2.36
C PRO A 173 -11.66 4.00 -3.60
N LYS A 174 -12.04 2.84 -4.13
CA LYS A 174 -11.34 2.19 -5.25
C LYS A 174 -11.22 3.09 -6.48
N GLU A 175 -12.23 3.89 -6.78
CA GLU A 175 -12.22 4.83 -7.92
C GLU A 175 -11.15 5.92 -7.78
N TRP A 176 -10.69 6.21 -6.56
CA TRP A 176 -9.57 7.11 -6.30
C TRP A 176 -8.20 6.41 -6.31
N HIS A 177 -8.16 5.12 -6.60
CA HIS A 177 -6.92 4.37 -6.78
C HIS A 177 -7.17 3.12 -7.65
N THR A 178 -7.56 3.33 -8.89
CA THR A 178 -7.84 2.24 -9.82
C THR A 178 -6.57 1.84 -10.54
N TYR A 179 -6.21 0.55 -10.46
CA TYR A 179 -5.06 0.01 -11.18
C TYR A 179 -5.38 -0.23 -12.66
N LEU A 180 -4.45 0.13 -13.53
CA LEU A 180 -4.41 -0.31 -14.91
C LEU A 180 -3.15 -1.16 -15.12
N MET A 181 -3.32 -2.47 -15.24
CA MET A 181 -2.22 -3.41 -15.38
C MET A 181 -1.98 -3.81 -16.84
N LYS A 182 -3.06 -3.99 -17.61
CA LYS A 182 -3.01 -4.44 -19.03
C LYS A 182 -4.08 -3.73 -19.85
N LYS A 183 -3.81 -3.61 -21.15
CA LYS A 183 -4.71 -3.00 -22.12
C LYS A 183 -6.10 -3.67 -22.17
N ASP A 184 -6.15 -4.99 -21.99
CA ASP A 184 -7.37 -5.79 -22.05
C ASP A 184 -8.20 -5.76 -20.76
N GLU A 185 -7.67 -5.15 -19.69
CA GLU A 185 -8.34 -4.97 -18.39
C GLU A 185 -9.12 -3.66 -18.28
N VAL A 186 -9.43 -3.02 -19.43
CA VAL A 186 -10.29 -1.83 -19.44
C VAL A 186 -11.73 -2.24 -19.12
N THR A 187 -11.94 -2.34 -17.83
CA THR A 187 -13.25 -2.60 -17.24
C THR A 187 -14.05 -1.30 -17.12
N THR A 188 -15.32 -1.40 -16.83
CA THR A 188 -16.17 -0.27 -16.44
C THR A 188 -15.54 0.55 -15.31
N ASP A 189 -14.72 -0.09 -14.47
CA ASP A 189 -13.99 0.54 -13.36
C ASP A 189 -13.02 1.63 -13.85
N ILE A 190 -12.33 1.46 -14.98
CA ILE A 190 -11.40 2.47 -15.51
C ILE A 190 -12.13 3.72 -15.99
N LYS A 191 -13.32 3.56 -16.61
CA LYS A 191 -14.12 4.71 -17.06
C LYS A 191 -14.64 5.56 -15.91
N ASN A 192 -14.85 4.94 -14.75
CA ASN A 192 -15.32 5.61 -13.55
C ASN A 192 -14.17 5.99 -12.59
N ALA A 193 -12.93 5.61 -12.94
CA ALA A 193 -11.78 5.92 -12.13
C ALA A 193 -11.52 7.43 -12.07
N LYS A 194 -11.28 7.94 -10.89
CA LYS A 194 -10.88 9.34 -10.63
C LYS A 194 -9.37 9.51 -10.59
N MET A 195 -8.66 8.47 -10.15
CA MET A 195 -7.20 8.37 -10.21
C MET A 195 -6.84 7.00 -10.79
N ILE A 196 -6.02 6.99 -11.82
CA ILE A 196 -5.57 5.79 -12.53
C ILE A 196 -4.09 5.56 -12.26
N HIS A 197 -3.76 4.44 -11.63
CA HIS A 197 -2.38 4.04 -11.34
C HIS A 197 -1.88 3.05 -12.40
N LEU A 198 -0.93 3.49 -13.22
CA LEU A 198 -0.37 2.72 -14.33
C LEU A 198 0.77 1.83 -13.86
N ILE A 199 0.47 0.63 -13.39
CA ILE A 199 1.49 -0.30 -12.85
C ILE A 199 2.58 -0.62 -13.88
N ASN A 200 2.23 -0.71 -15.16
CA ASN A 200 3.16 -1.05 -16.25
C ASN A 200 3.83 0.17 -16.89
N LYS A 201 3.52 1.39 -16.41
CA LYS A 201 4.07 2.66 -16.95
C LYS A 201 3.86 2.85 -18.47
N LYS A 202 2.85 2.21 -19.04
CA LYS A 202 2.51 2.30 -20.47
C LYS A 202 1.50 3.41 -20.71
N PHE A 203 1.98 4.65 -20.65
CA PHE A 203 1.14 5.84 -20.84
C PHE A 203 0.44 5.90 -22.20
N GLU A 204 1.05 5.35 -23.25
CA GLU A 204 0.51 5.32 -24.61
C GLU A 204 -0.79 4.50 -24.69
N GLU A 205 -0.88 3.42 -23.93
CA GLU A 205 -2.08 2.59 -23.88
C GLU A 205 -3.25 3.33 -23.23
N LEU A 206 -3.00 4.20 -22.25
CA LEU A 206 -4.03 4.97 -21.58
C LEU A 206 -4.74 5.94 -22.53
N TRP A 207 -4.02 6.64 -23.40
CA TRP A 207 -4.61 7.59 -24.35
C TRP A 207 -5.57 6.95 -25.34
N THR A 208 -5.40 5.67 -25.65
CA THR A 208 -6.32 4.92 -26.51
C THR A 208 -7.57 4.46 -25.77
N ILE A 209 -7.55 4.47 -24.46
CA ILE A 209 -8.64 4.00 -23.58
C ILE A 209 -9.56 5.14 -23.16
N LEU A 210 -8.97 6.32 -22.93
CA LEU A 210 -9.71 7.51 -22.47
C LEU A 210 -10.33 8.32 -23.61
N LYS A 211 -10.04 8.00 -24.87
CA LYS A 211 -10.72 8.53 -26.06
C LYS A 211 -12.00 7.75 -26.33
#